data_bcce3f7742ecc3c3a363e27735938806
#
_entry.id   bcce3f7742ecc3c3a363e27735938806
#
_cell.length_a   1.000
_cell.length_b   1.000
_cell.length_c   1.000
_cell.angle_alpha   90.00
_cell.angle_beta   90.00
_cell.angle_gamma   90.00
#
_symmetry.space_group_name_H-M   'P 1'
#
loop_
_entity.id
_entity.type
_entity.pdbx_description
1 polymer ?
#
loop_
_entity_poly.entity_id
_entity_poly.type
_entity_poly.pdbx_seq_one_letter_code
_entity_poly.pdbx_strand_id
1 'polypeptide(L)'
;MSQSVLHPRGLCGNELKLLAILAMTVDHIAWSLFPGYSMHPLALLMHAIGRLTCPIMCYFITEGYHYTKSFQKYALRLFLLAIVSHFAYQFFSFGGHVGWRIFLPFAYGNVLNQTSVIWALLGGLLMLRVNDLDCSALQKTALILLLCLVTLPADWSCIAPLCILSIGANRENPGAQLRWCLFYVSLYVAVYCLSLNVWYGLLQLCVFLSVPLLRLYDGTRGRSAALDRVMKPLFYAYYPLHLFILGLLRAFL
;
A
#
# COMPACT_ATOMS: atom_id res chain seq x y z
N MET A 1 47.00 -7.18 0.38
CA MET A 1 45.91 -7.78 -0.44
C MET A 1 44.66 -7.83 0.44
N SER A 2 43.82 -6.84 0.34
CA SER A 2 42.54 -6.79 1.09
C SER A 2 41.57 -7.74 0.40
N GLN A 3 41.21 -8.84 1.05
CA GLN A 3 40.09 -9.68 0.62
C GLN A 3 38.81 -8.85 0.74
N SER A 4 38.27 -8.40 -0.38
CA SER A 4 36.91 -7.89 -0.46
C SER A 4 35.96 -9.04 -0.12
N VAL A 5 35.48 -9.07 1.12
CA VAL A 5 34.37 -9.92 1.52
C VAL A 5 33.20 -9.51 0.63
N LEU A 6 32.89 -10.35 -0.35
CA LEU A 6 31.68 -10.24 -1.16
C LEU A 6 30.49 -10.47 -0.21
N HIS A 7 29.97 -9.39 0.39
CA HIS A 7 28.66 -9.47 1.00
C HIS A 7 27.66 -9.87 -0.09
N PRO A 8 26.85 -10.92 0.12
CA PRO A 8 25.80 -11.27 -0.85
C PRO A 8 24.99 -10.00 -1.12
N ARG A 9 24.89 -9.60 -2.39
CA ARG A 9 24.14 -8.41 -2.80
C ARG A 9 22.68 -8.61 -2.39
N GLY A 10 22.21 -7.80 -1.45
CA GLY A 10 20.79 -7.75 -1.09
C GLY A 10 19.92 -7.26 -2.25
N LEU A 11 18.63 -7.07 -2.01
CA LEU A 11 17.67 -6.52 -2.98
C LEU A 11 17.72 -4.99 -2.93
N CYS A 12 17.77 -4.33 -4.08
CA CYS A 12 17.62 -2.88 -4.15
C CYS A 12 16.14 -2.46 -4.11
N GLY A 13 15.89 -1.18 -3.85
CA GLY A 13 14.54 -0.65 -3.75
C GLY A 13 13.67 -0.84 -5.01
N ASN A 14 14.27 -0.76 -6.20
CA ASN A 14 13.53 -1.03 -7.45
C ASN A 14 13.15 -2.51 -7.60
N GLU A 15 14.01 -3.43 -7.19
CA GLU A 15 13.72 -4.87 -7.22
C GLU A 15 12.57 -5.22 -6.27
N LEU A 16 12.58 -4.69 -5.04
CA LEU A 16 11.49 -4.88 -4.09
C LEU A 16 10.17 -4.27 -4.58
N LYS A 17 10.20 -3.09 -5.21
CA LYS A 17 9.01 -2.47 -5.81
C LYS A 17 8.49 -3.28 -7.00
N LEU A 18 9.36 -3.88 -7.81
CA LEU A 18 8.93 -4.78 -8.89
C LEU A 18 8.25 -6.03 -8.31
N LEU A 19 8.79 -6.64 -7.26
CA LEU A 19 8.13 -7.76 -6.57
C LEU A 19 6.75 -7.35 -6.04
N ALA A 20 6.64 -6.16 -5.44
CA ALA A 20 5.35 -5.63 -4.97
C ALA A 20 4.35 -5.44 -6.13
N ILE A 21 4.79 -4.91 -7.28
CA ILE A 21 3.94 -4.74 -8.47
C ILE A 21 3.46 -6.09 -9.00
N LEU A 22 4.34 -7.09 -9.10
CA LEU A 22 3.97 -8.44 -9.54
C LEU A 22 2.96 -9.07 -8.58
N ALA A 23 3.20 -8.98 -7.27
CA ALA A 23 2.28 -9.49 -6.26
C ALA A 23 0.90 -8.81 -6.34
N MET A 24 0.88 -7.49 -6.52
CA MET A 24 -0.33 -6.70 -6.70
C MET A 24 -1.10 -7.13 -7.97
N THR A 25 -0.40 -7.35 -9.07
CA THR A 25 -1.02 -7.80 -10.32
C THR A 25 -1.68 -9.16 -10.15
N VAL A 26 -1.02 -10.09 -9.48
CA VAL A 26 -1.59 -11.41 -9.14
C VAL A 26 -2.87 -11.26 -8.31
N ASP A 27 -2.87 -10.38 -7.30
CA ASP A 27 -4.06 -10.11 -6.48
C ASP A 27 -5.24 -9.55 -7.30
N HIS A 28 -5.00 -8.56 -8.16
CA HIS A 28 -6.05 -7.97 -8.97
C HIS A 28 -6.56 -8.89 -10.10
N ILE A 29 -5.70 -9.77 -10.62
CA ILE A 29 -6.13 -10.86 -11.50
C ILE A 29 -7.04 -11.83 -10.73
N ALA A 30 -6.72 -12.17 -9.47
CA ALA A 30 -7.60 -13.01 -8.65
C ALA A 30 -8.98 -12.36 -8.47
N TRP A 31 -9.06 -11.06 -8.16
CA TRP A 31 -10.33 -10.33 -8.09
C TRP A 31 -11.11 -10.31 -9.42
N SER A 32 -10.43 -10.40 -10.55
CA SER A 32 -11.05 -10.46 -11.87
C SER A 32 -11.63 -11.86 -12.17
N LEU A 33 -10.86 -12.92 -11.89
CA LEU A 33 -11.22 -14.28 -12.19
C LEU A 33 -12.18 -14.91 -11.16
N PHE A 34 -12.06 -14.47 -9.91
CA PHE A 34 -12.83 -14.98 -8.76
C PHE A 34 -13.53 -13.81 -8.05
N PRO A 35 -14.57 -13.22 -8.66
CA PRO A 35 -15.25 -12.05 -8.11
C PRO A 35 -15.87 -12.34 -6.74
N GLY A 36 -15.92 -11.33 -5.89
CA GLY A 36 -16.38 -11.47 -4.52
C GLY A 36 -15.33 -12.13 -3.61
N TYR A 37 -15.74 -12.57 -2.44
CA TYR A 37 -14.86 -13.21 -1.47
C TYR A 37 -14.86 -14.74 -1.69
N SER A 38 -14.35 -15.17 -2.85
CA SER A 38 -14.33 -16.57 -3.27
C SER A 38 -13.42 -17.42 -2.37
N MET A 39 -13.94 -18.58 -1.94
CA MET A 39 -13.19 -19.55 -1.14
C MET A 39 -12.37 -20.53 -1.99
N HIS A 40 -12.26 -20.29 -3.30
CA HIS A 40 -11.45 -21.12 -4.17
C HIS A 40 -9.97 -21.10 -3.74
N PRO A 41 -9.29 -22.26 -3.57
CA PRO A 41 -7.91 -22.29 -3.05
C PRO A 41 -6.92 -21.45 -3.86
N LEU A 42 -7.06 -21.43 -5.19
CA LEU A 42 -6.22 -20.62 -6.06
C LEU A 42 -6.43 -19.11 -5.81
N ALA A 43 -7.69 -18.68 -5.62
CA ALA A 43 -7.98 -17.28 -5.28
C ALA A 43 -7.31 -16.88 -3.96
N LEU A 44 -7.45 -17.72 -2.92
CA LEU A 44 -6.82 -17.46 -1.62
C LEU A 44 -5.30 -17.41 -1.72
N LEU A 45 -4.66 -18.28 -2.49
CA LEU A 45 -3.22 -18.26 -2.73
C LEU A 45 -2.78 -16.98 -3.44
N MET A 46 -3.50 -16.57 -4.49
CA MET A 46 -3.21 -15.35 -5.23
C MET A 46 -3.38 -14.11 -4.35
N HIS A 47 -4.42 -14.08 -3.52
CA HIS A 47 -4.62 -13.00 -2.54
C HIS A 47 -3.53 -13.00 -1.45
N ALA A 48 -3.07 -14.16 -0.98
CA ALA A 48 -1.96 -14.25 -0.03
C ALA A 48 -0.66 -13.67 -0.61
N ILE A 49 -0.36 -13.94 -1.88
CA ILE A 49 0.78 -13.33 -2.60
C ILE A 49 0.58 -11.80 -2.68
N GLY A 50 -0.62 -11.35 -3.01
CA GLY A 50 -0.96 -9.93 -3.10
C GLY A 50 -0.73 -9.14 -1.81
N ARG A 51 -0.87 -9.78 -0.65
CA ARG A 51 -0.64 -9.13 0.66
C ARG A 51 0.79 -8.63 0.85
N LEU A 52 1.76 -9.10 0.07
CA LEU A 52 3.14 -8.57 0.09
C LEU A 52 3.24 -7.11 -0.36
N THR A 53 2.33 -6.65 -1.20
CA THR A 53 2.40 -5.32 -1.84
C THR A 53 2.31 -4.18 -0.85
N CYS A 54 1.27 -4.17 -0.01
CA CYS A 54 0.98 -3.04 0.88
C CYS A 54 2.13 -2.76 1.86
N PRO A 55 2.69 -3.73 2.62
CA PRO A 55 3.76 -3.45 3.57
C PRO A 55 5.06 -3.01 2.87
N ILE A 56 5.39 -3.55 1.69
CA ILE A 56 6.54 -3.09 0.91
C ILE A 56 6.35 -1.63 0.50
N MET A 57 5.17 -1.26 0.02
CA MET A 57 4.88 0.12 -0.37
C MET A 57 4.85 1.06 0.84
N CYS A 58 4.29 0.65 1.99
CA CYS A 58 4.35 1.41 3.25
C CYS A 58 5.79 1.70 3.67
N TYR A 59 6.67 0.71 3.60
CA TYR A 59 8.09 0.88 3.89
C TYR A 59 8.73 1.92 2.94
N PHE A 60 8.44 1.85 1.63
CA PHE A 60 9.01 2.80 0.66
C PHE A 60 8.39 4.20 0.72
N ILE A 61 7.17 4.38 1.24
CA ILE A 61 6.65 5.71 1.58
C ILE A 61 7.52 6.33 2.68
N THR A 62 7.86 5.57 3.70
CA THR A 62 8.72 6.00 4.82
C THR A 62 10.13 6.36 4.33
N GLU A 63 10.75 5.49 3.55
CA GLU A 63 12.04 5.78 2.93
C GLU A 63 11.97 7.04 2.04
N GLY A 64 10.92 7.15 1.22
CA GLY A 64 10.69 8.33 0.39
C GLY A 64 10.54 9.61 1.19
N TYR A 65 9.91 9.57 2.35
CA TYR A 65 9.76 10.69 3.27
C TYR A 65 11.13 11.16 3.78
N HIS A 66 11.98 10.26 4.23
CA HIS A 66 13.29 10.60 4.79
C HIS A 66 14.27 11.12 3.74
N TYR A 67 14.23 10.60 2.51
CA TYR A 67 15.17 11.00 1.47
C TYR A 67 14.66 12.10 0.53
N THR A 68 13.40 12.56 0.71
CA THR A 68 12.87 13.60 -0.18
C THR A 68 13.48 14.98 0.12
N LYS A 69 13.90 15.69 -0.93
CA LYS A 69 14.33 17.07 -0.82
C LYS A 69 13.16 18.07 -0.63
N SER A 70 11.94 17.67 -0.97
CA SER A 70 10.75 18.50 -0.88
C SER A 70 9.52 17.64 -0.57
N PHE A 71 9.08 17.71 0.67
CA PHE A 71 7.84 17.09 1.13
C PHE A 71 6.63 17.51 0.28
N GLN A 72 6.48 18.82 0.03
CA GLN A 72 5.34 19.35 -0.73
C GLN A 72 5.24 18.75 -2.13
N LYS A 73 6.38 18.67 -2.86
CA LYS A 73 6.41 18.06 -4.19
C LYS A 73 6.14 16.55 -4.13
N TYR A 74 6.53 15.88 -3.06
CA TYR A 74 6.25 14.45 -2.87
C TYR A 74 4.76 14.23 -2.58
N ALA A 75 4.21 14.96 -1.62
CA ALA A 75 2.80 14.90 -1.26
C ALA A 75 1.89 15.25 -2.46
N LEU A 76 2.21 16.31 -3.21
CA LEU A 76 1.44 16.70 -4.40
C LEU A 76 1.44 15.59 -5.48
N ARG A 77 2.60 14.98 -5.77
CA ARG A 77 2.65 13.87 -6.74
C ARG A 77 1.81 12.68 -6.29
N LEU A 78 1.87 12.35 -4.99
CA LEU A 78 1.10 11.24 -4.45
C LEU A 78 -0.40 11.56 -4.42
N PHE A 79 -0.78 12.80 -4.14
CA PHE A 79 -2.16 13.29 -4.19
C PHE A 79 -2.73 13.21 -5.62
N LEU A 80 -2.01 13.72 -6.62
CA LEU A 80 -2.43 13.62 -8.02
C LEU A 80 -2.57 12.16 -8.47
N LEU A 81 -1.63 11.31 -8.05
CA LEU A 81 -1.72 9.88 -8.30
C LEU A 81 -2.95 9.27 -7.61
N ALA A 82 -3.26 9.67 -6.37
CA ALA A 82 -4.42 9.17 -5.64
C ALA A 82 -5.74 9.52 -6.35
N ILE A 83 -5.86 10.73 -6.92
CA ILE A 83 -7.01 11.15 -7.72
C ILE A 83 -7.18 10.27 -8.96
N VAL A 84 -6.12 10.13 -9.76
CA VAL A 84 -6.17 9.30 -11.00
C VAL A 84 -6.47 7.84 -10.64
N SER A 85 -5.83 7.34 -9.60
CA SER A 85 -6.01 5.97 -9.14
C SER A 85 -7.40 5.70 -8.56
N HIS A 86 -8.08 6.71 -8.01
CA HIS A 86 -9.47 6.57 -7.56
C HIS A 86 -10.37 6.14 -8.71
N PHE A 87 -10.32 6.84 -9.84
CA PHE A 87 -11.14 6.52 -11.00
C PHE A 87 -10.82 5.15 -11.59
N ALA A 88 -9.54 4.81 -11.72
CA ALA A 88 -9.12 3.50 -12.20
C ALA A 88 -9.56 2.37 -11.27
N TYR A 89 -9.46 2.57 -9.95
CA TYR A 89 -9.90 1.64 -8.92
C TYR A 89 -11.41 1.42 -8.96
N GLN A 90 -12.20 2.51 -9.04
CA GLN A 90 -13.65 2.42 -9.14
C GLN A 90 -14.08 1.72 -10.43
N PHE A 91 -13.47 2.07 -11.56
CA PHE A 91 -13.73 1.42 -12.85
C PHE A 91 -13.47 -0.10 -12.77
N PHE A 92 -12.35 -0.50 -12.20
CA PHE A 92 -12.03 -1.91 -11.97
C PHE A 92 -13.04 -2.58 -11.04
N SER A 93 -13.36 -1.97 -9.91
CA SER A 93 -14.24 -2.53 -8.86
C SER A 93 -15.66 -2.76 -9.37
N PHE A 94 -16.15 -1.90 -10.28
CA PHE A 94 -17.47 -2.03 -10.91
C PHE A 94 -17.46 -2.80 -12.25
N GLY A 95 -16.46 -3.64 -12.48
CA GLY A 95 -16.44 -4.53 -13.64
C GLY A 95 -16.39 -3.79 -14.98
N GLY A 96 -15.70 -2.63 -15.04
CA GLY A 96 -15.57 -1.84 -16.25
C GLY A 96 -16.76 -0.91 -16.54
N HIS A 97 -17.72 -0.80 -15.64
CA HIS A 97 -18.84 0.12 -15.80
C HIS A 97 -18.56 1.46 -15.14
N VAL A 98 -18.91 2.54 -15.84
CA VAL A 98 -18.77 3.92 -15.35
C VAL A 98 -20.15 4.48 -15.02
N GLY A 99 -20.35 4.92 -13.78
CA GLY A 99 -21.54 5.61 -13.37
C GLY A 99 -21.19 6.88 -12.59
N TRP A 100 -22.14 7.82 -12.45
CA TRP A 100 -21.97 9.06 -11.68
C TRP A 100 -21.53 8.82 -10.22
N ARG A 101 -21.83 7.63 -9.70
CA ARG A 101 -21.51 7.21 -8.32
C ARG A 101 -20.00 7.14 -8.05
N ILE A 102 -19.15 7.01 -9.08
CA ILE A 102 -17.69 7.03 -8.91
C ILE A 102 -17.17 8.37 -8.34
N PHE A 103 -17.97 9.44 -8.46
CA PHE A 103 -17.61 10.77 -7.93
C PHE A 103 -18.02 10.95 -6.46
N LEU A 104 -18.84 10.07 -5.91
CA LEU A 104 -19.36 10.19 -4.54
C LEU A 104 -18.73 9.14 -3.63
N PRO A 105 -17.96 9.56 -2.59
CA PRO A 105 -17.57 8.66 -1.53
C PRO A 105 -18.82 8.12 -0.82
N PHE A 106 -18.77 6.87 -0.36
CA PHE A 106 -19.86 6.21 0.37
C PHE A 106 -21.17 6.00 -0.42
N ALA A 107 -21.16 6.17 -1.74
CA ALA A 107 -22.36 6.03 -2.57
C ALA A 107 -22.98 4.61 -2.56
N TYR A 108 -22.23 3.61 -2.09
CA TYR A 108 -22.61 2.19 -2.14
C TYR A 108 -23.02 1.59 -0.78
N GLY A 109 -23.22 2.41 0.22
CA GLY A 109 -23.61 1.95 1.56
C GLY A 109 -22.52 1.22 2.34
N ASN A 110 -21.31 1.12 1.78
CA ASN A 110 -20.14 0.57 2.44
C ASN A 110 -19.12 1.68 2.71
N VAL A 111 -18.54 1.69 3.90
CA VAL A 111 -17.54 2.67 4.30
C VAL A 111 -16.13 2.28 3.87
N LEU A 112 -15.86 0.99 3.69
CA LEU A 112 -14.54 0.45 3.38
C LEU A 112 -14.37 0.25 1.87
N ASN A 113 -13.13 0.29 1.39
CA ASN A 113 -12.75 -0.03 0.01
C ASN A 113 -13.46 0.83 -1.06
N GLN A 114 -13.70 2.11 -0.74
CA GLN A 114 -14.33 3.07 -1.66
C GLN A 114 -13.34 3.78 -2.57
N THR A 115 -12.05 3.74 -2.25
CA THR A 115 -10.99 4.34 -3.05
C THR A 115 -9.70 3.53 -2.94
N SER A 116 -8.74 3.85 -3.80
CA SER A 116 -7.49 3.11 -3.93
C SER A 116 -6.58 3.22 -2.69
N VAL A 117 -5.70 2.25 -2.51
CA VAL A 117 -4.66 2.26 -1.47
C VAL A 117 -3.73 3.48 -1.54
N ILE A 118 -3.61 4.14 -2.71
CA ILE A 118 -2.77 5.34 -2.86
C ILE A 118 -3.25 6.47 -1.95
N TRP A 119 -4.57 6.55 -1.69
CA TRP A 119 -5.14 7.49 -0.73
C TRP A 119 -4.67 7.20 0.70
N ALA A 120 -4.64 5.93 1.10
CA ALA A 120 -4.09 5.50 2.38
C ALA A 120 -2.59 5.79 2.49
N LEU A 121 -1.80 5.52 1.43
CA LEU A 121 -0.37 5.84 1.40
C LEU A 121 -0.10 7.34 1.54
N LEU A 122 -0.93 8.19 0.93
CA LEU A 122 -0.87 9.65 1.12
C LEU A 122 -1.18 10.02 2.58
N GLY A 123 -2.19 9.44 3.18
CA GLY A 123 -2.51 9.64 4.59
C GLY A 123 -1.35 9.30 5.50
N GLY A 124 -0.67 8.17 5.26
CA GLY A 124 0.52 7.78 5.99
C GLY A 124 1.70 8.75 5.82
N LEU A 125 1.91 9.25 4.60
CA LEU A 125 2.92 10.30 4.34
C LEU A 125 2.61 11.59 5.13
N LEU A 126 1.33 11.97 5.21
CA LEU A 126 0.90 13.14 6.00
C LEU A 126 1.04 12.89 7.50
N MET A 127 0.75 11.67 7.99
CA MET A 127 0.95 11.30 9.40
C MET A 127 2.42 11.38 9.82
N LEU A 128 3.37 10.98 8.95
CA LEU A 128 4.80 11.18 9.21
C LEU A 128 5.13 12.67 9.39
N ARG A 129 4.56 13.53 8.52
CA ARG A 129 4.75 14.98 8.66
C ARG A 129 4.15 15.53 9.94
N VAL A 130 2.96 15.07 10.34
CA VAL A 130 2.31 15.45 11.61
C VAL A 130 3.17 15.06 12.80
N ASN A 131 3.77 13.87 12.77
CA ASN A 131 4.66 13.38 13.84
C ASN A 131 5.87 14.32 14.05
N ASP A 132 6.38 14.91 12.98
CA ASP A 132 7.53 15.81 12.99
C ASP A 132 7.17 17.28 13.24
N LEU A 133 5.88 17.63 13.41
CA LEU A 133 5.47 18.99 13.76
C LEU A 133 5.87 19.33 15.20
N ASP A 134 6.28 20.57 15.41
CA ASP A 134 6.47 21.12 16.75
C ASP A 134 5.13 21.62 17.32
N CYS A 135 4.33 20.69 17.82
CA CYS A 135 3.02 20.96 18.42
C CYS A 135 2.74 19.98 19.56
N SER A 136 1.71 20.27 20.38
CA SER A 136 1.38 19.45 21.55
C SER A 136 0.99 18.01 21.17
N ALA A 137 1.19 17.07 22.09
CA ALA A 137 0.80 15.67 21.89
C ALA A 137 -0.70 15.53 21.56
N LEU A 138 -1.55 16.35 22.19
CA LEU A 138 -2.99 16.37 21.91
C LEU A 138 -3.29 16.78 20.47
N GLN A 139 -2.62 17.83 19.98
CA GLN A 139 -2.78 18.28 18.58
C GLN A 139 -2.30 17.21 17.59
N LYS A 140 -1.14 16.59 17.85
CA LYS A 140 -0.66 15.46 17.00
C LYS A 140 -1.70 14.33 16.96
N THR A 141 -2.19 13.90 18.11
CA THR A 141 -3.19 12.85 18.22
C THR A 141 -4.46 13.22 17.47
N ALA A 142 -4.99 14.44 17.64
CA ALA A 142 -6.18 14.92 16.94
C ALA A 142 -5.99 14.91 15.41
N LEU A 143 -4.83 15.37 14.91
CA LEU A 143 -4.51 15.33 13.48
C LEU A 143 -4.35 13.92 12.94
N ILE A 144 -3.75 13.01 13.69
CA ILE A 144 -3.63 11.60 13.30
C ILE A 144 -5.01 10.94 13.26
N LEU A 145 -5.88 11.19 14.24
CA LEU A 145 -7.26 10.68 14.24
C LEU A 145 -8.07 11.24 13.06
N LEU A 146 -7.92 12.52 12.75
CA LEU A 146 -8.54 13.11 11.57
C LEU A 146 -8.05 12.41 10.28
N LEU A 147 -6.75 12.18 10.15
CA LEU A 147 -6.21 11.46 9.00
C LEU A 147 -6.68 9.99 8.96
N CYS A 148 -6.87 9.33 10.10
CA CYS A 148 -7.51 8.02 10.15
C CYS A 148 -8.94 8.07 9.58
N LEU A 149 -9.74 9.06 9.97
CA LEU A 149 -11.11 9.23 9.46
C LEU A 149 -11.13 9.49 7.95
N VAL A 150 -10.24 10.35 7.46
CA VAL A 150 -10.14 10.69 6.03
C VAL A 150 -9.67 9.50 5.19
N THR A 151 -8.85 8.62 5.75
CA THR A 151 -8.33 7.43 5.04
C THR A 151 -9.18 6.18 5.26
N LEU A 152 -10.18 6.22 6.13
CA LEU A 152 -11.06 5.08 6.43
C LEU A 152 -11.68 4.45 5.18
N PRO A 153 -12.14 5.22 4.16
CA PRO A 153 -12.75 4.66 2.95
C PRO A 153 -11.73 4.10 1.95
N ALA A 154 -10.45 4.23 2.19
CA ALA A 154 -9.43 3.70 1.29
C ALA A 154 -9.29 2.18 1.41
N ASP A 155 -8.80 1.54 0.36
CA ASP A 155 -8.27 0.18 0.45
C ASP A 155 -7.14 0.17 1.51
N TRP A 156 -7.15 -0.84 2.40
CA TRP A 156 -6.35 -0.88 3.64
C TRP A 156 -6.71 0.19 4.69
N SER A 157 -7.75 0.97 4.48
CA SER A 157 -8.32 1.89 5.47
C SER A 157 -7.25 2.76 6.15
N CYS A 158 -7.41 3.07 7.42
CA CYS A 158 -6.40 3.76 8.24
C CYS A 158 -5.25 2.86 8.72
N ILE A 159 -5.31 1.55 8.46
CA ILE A 159 -4.28 0.60 8.90
C ILE A 159 -2.95 0.83 8.17
N ALA A 160 -2.96 1.00 6.84
CA ALA A 160 -1.74 1.31 6.10
C ALA A 160 -1.10 2.64 6.55
N PRO A 161 -1.82 3.75 6.72
CA PRO A 161 -1.30 4.98 7.33
C PRO A 161 -0.66 4.79 8.70
N LEU A 162 -1.30 4.05 9.60
CA LEU A 162 -0.78 3.79 10.95
C LEU A 162 0.48 2.91 10.91
N CYS A 163 0.55 1.94 10.01
CA CYS A 163 1.77 1.17 9.77
C CYS A 163 2.91 2.06 9.24
N ILE A 164 2.64 2.96 8.28
CA ILE A 164 3.62 3.92 7.76
C ILE A 164 4.15 4.80 8.90
N LEU A 165 3.25 5.37 9.72
CA LEU A 165 3.62 6.17 10.87
C LEU A 165 4.53 5.38 11.82
N SER A 166 4.18 4.13 12.14
CA SER A 166 4.94 3.29 13.06
C SER A 166 6.31 2.91 12.52
N ILE A 167 6.40 2.62 11.23
CA ILE A 167 7.69 2.32 10.57
C ILE A 167 8.59 3.55 10.63
N GLY A 168 8.07 4.74 10.32
CA GLY A 168 8.86 5.97 10.29
C GLY A 168 9.25 6.49 11.67
N ALA A 169 8.31 6.48 12.62
CA ALA A 169 8.56 6.92 14.00
C ALA A 169 9.53 6.01 14.77
N ASN A 170 9.64 4.74 14.37
CA ASN A 170 10.53 3.76 15.01
C ASN A 170 11.65 3.29 14.07
N ARG A 171 12.18 4.16 13.22
CA ARG A 171 13.12 3.78 12.16
C ARG A 171 14.33 2.98 12.66
N GLU A 172 14.86 3.32 13.82
CA GLU A 172 16.03 2.67 14.42
C GLU A 172 15.67 1.42 15.27
N ASN A 173 14.38 1.11 15.41
CA ASN A 173 13.91 -0.01 16.23
C ASN A 173 12.97 -0.95 15.44
N PRO A 174 13.52 -1.88 14.64
CA PRO A 174 12.72 -2.82 13.85
C PRO A 174 11.74 -3.66 14.69
N GLY A 175 12.10 -3.96 15.93
CA GLY A 175 11.21 -4.68 16.85
C GLY A 175 9.97 -3.87 17.24
N ALA A 176 10.11 -2.55 17.43
CA ALA A 176 8.98 -1.66 17.68
C ALA A 176 8.12 -1.50 16.43
N GLN A 177 8.73 -1.34 15.25
CA GLN A 177 8.01 -1.30 13.98
C GLN A 177 7.12 -2.53 13.82
N LEU A 178 7.69 -3.72 14.01
CA LEU A 178 6.96 -4.99 13.85
C LEU A 178 5.82 -5.13 14.87
N ARG A 179 6.04 -4.78 16.16
CA ARG A 179 4.99 -4.86 17.20
C ARG A 179 3.80 -3.97 16.88
N TRP A 180 4.04 -2.71 16.48
CA TRP A 180 2.96 -1.78 16.14
C TRP A 180 2.23 -2.20 14.85
N CYS A 181 2.96 -2.63 13.82
CA CYS A 181 2.33 -3.15 12.62
C CYS A 181 1.50 -4.41 12.92
N LEU A 182 2.01 -5.32 13.75
CA LEU A 182 1.25 -6.49 14.18
C LEU A 182 -0.04 -6.09 14.92
N PHE A 183 0.03 -5.11 15.83
CA PHE A 183 -1.14 -4.62 16.55
C PHE A 183 -2.21 -4.07 15.58
N TYR A 184 -1.85 -3.16 14.66
CA TYR A 184 -2.81 -2.57 13.73
C TYR A 184 -3.36 -3.61 12.73
N VAL A 185 -2.53 -4.49 12.22
CA VAL A 185 -2.99 -5.57 11.33
C VAL A 185 -3.90 -6.53 12.07
N SER A 186 -3.65 -6.82 13.35
CA SER A 186 -4.55 -7.67 14.16
C SER A 186 -5.93 -7.04 14.33
N LEU A 187 -6.03 -5.72 14.50
CA LEU A 187 -7.31 -5.01 14.49
C LEU A 187 -8.01 -5.16 13.13
N TYR A 188 -7.27 -5.05 12.05
CA TYR A 188 -7.82 -5.23 10.70
C TYR A 188 -8.32 -6.66 10.46
N VAL A 189 -7.55 -7.66 10.92
CA VAL A 189 -7.96 -9.07 10.93
C VAL A 189 -9.28 -9.25 11.68
N ALA A 190 -9.40 -8.68 12.88
CA ALA A 190 -10.62 -8.77 13.68
C ALA A 190 -11.83 -8.16 12.95
N VAL A 191 -11.66 -6.97 12.34
CA VAL A 191 -12.73 -6.34 11.55
C VAL A 191 -13.16 -7.22 10.38
N TYR A 192 -12.20 -7.79 9.64
CA TYR A 192 -12.52 -8.67 8.50
C TYR A 192 -13.17 -9.98 8.95
N CYS A 193 -12.71 -10.59 10.05
CA CYS A 193 -13.32 -11.80 10.60
C CYS A 193 -14.77 -11.57 11.03
N LEU A 194 -15.08 -10.40 11.60
CA LEU A 194 -16.40 -10.07 12.11
C LEU A 194 -17.36 -9.59 11.01
N SER A 195 -16.85 -8.82 10.02
CA SER A 195 -17.68 -8.18 9.00
C SER A 195 -17.80 -8.96 7.70
N LEU A 196 -16.87 -9.86 7.40
CA LEU A 196 -16.83 -10.58 6.13
C LEU A 196 -16.71 -12.09 6.34
N ASN A 197 -15.47 -12.57 6.63
CA ASN A 197 -15.16 -13.99 6.65
C ASN A 197 -13.84 -14.21 7.41
N VAL A 198 -13.79 -15.26 8.24
CA VAL A 198 -12.61 -15.60 9.03
C VAL A 198 -11.39 -15.87 8.16
N TRP A 199 -11.55 -16.57 7.04
CA TRP A 199 -10.44 -16.89 6.13
C TRP A 199 -9.83 -15.63 5.51
N TYR A 200 -10.67 -14.69 5.05
CA TYR A 200 -10.20 -13.39 4.52
C TYR A 200 -9.62 -12.50 5.61
N GLY A 201 -10.09 -12.63 6.84
CA GLY A 201 -9.46 -12.00 7.99
C GLY A 201 -8.05 -12.53 8.24
N LEU A 202 -7.90 -13.86 8.38
CA LEU A 202 -6.60 -14.50 8.62
C LEU A 202 -5.61 -14.27 7.45
N LEU A 203 -6.10 -14.18 6.23
CA LEU A 203 -5.30 -13.90 5.05
C LEU A 203 -4.57 -12.55 5.15
N GLN A 204 -5.08 -11.57 5.91
CA GLN A 204 -4.40 -10.31 6.14
C GLN A 204 -3.05 -10.50 6.87
N LEU A 205 -2.87 -11.57 7.65
CA LEU A 205 -1.59 -11.88 8.29
C LEU A 205 -0.48 -12.22 7.29
N CYS A 206 -0.81 -12.58 6.05
CA CYS A 206 0.18 -12.84 5.00
C CYS A 206 1.03 -11.59 4.66
N VAL A 207 0.64 -10.38 5.09
CA VAL A 207 1.49 -9.18 4.98
C VAL A 207 2.86 -9.36 5.65
N PHE A 208 2.95 -10.18 6.71
CA PHE A 208 4.21 -10.42 7.42
C PHE A 208 5.19 -11.28 6.62
N LEU A 209 4.77 -11.93 5.54
CA LEU A 209 5.67 -12.58 4.58
C LEU A 209 6.57 -11.57 3.85
N SER A 210 6.24 -10.28 3.88
CA SER A 210 7.11 -9.21 3.37
C SER A 210 8.31 -8.92 4.27
N VAL A 211 8.27 -9.28 5.56
CA VAL A 211 9.34 -8.97 6.52
C VAL A 211 10.69 -9.59 6.10
N PRO A 212 10.79 -10.88 5.75
CA PRO A 212 12.05 -11.43 5.26
C PRO A 212 12.53 -10.76 3.96
N LEU A 213 11.63 -10.38 3.05
CA LEU A 213 11.98 -9.65 1.84
C LEU A 213 12.56 -8.26 2.15
N LEU A 214 11.93 -7.53 3.07
CA LEU A 214 12.41 -6.22 3.49
C LEU A 214 13.76 -6.29 4.25
N ARG A 215 14.05 -7.39 4.93
CA ARG A 215 15.37 -7.63 5.55
C ARG A 215 16.49 -7.82 4.53
N LEU A 216 16.15 -8.21 3.29
CA LEU A 216 17.13 -8.31 2.20
C LEU A 216 17.41 -6.96 1.54
N TYR A 217 16.71 -5.88 1.92
CA TYR A 217 16.93 -4.55 1.37
C TYR A 217 18.32 -4.04 1.71
N ASP A 218 19.09 -3.67 0.69
CA ASP A 218 20.49 -3.23 0.82
C ASP A 218 20.65 -1.69 1.00
N GLY A 219 19.54 -0.97 1.15
CA GLY A 219 19.53 0.49 1.32
C GLY A 219 19.75 1.27 0.01
N THR A 220 19.97 0.59 -1.13
CA THR A 220 20.17 1.26 -2.41
C THR A 220 18.85 1.42 -3.17
N ARG A 221 18.73 2.49 -3.96
CA ARG A 221 17.54 2.73 -4.77
C ARG A 221 17.45 1.77 -5.95
N GLY A 222 18.55 1.59 -6.67
CA GLY A 222 18.64 0.74 -7.85
C GLY A 222 20.09 0.46 -8.23
N ARG A 223 20.26 -0.37 -9.26
CA ARG A 223 21.59 -0.82 -9.72
C ARG A 223 22.20 0.11 -10.78
N SER A 224 21.40 0.96 -11.43
CA SER A 224 21.84 1.82 -12.52
C SER A 224 21.00 3.10 -12.58
N ALA A 225 21.67 4.25 -12.73
CA ALA A 225 21.03 5.55 -12.86
C ALA A 225 20.11 5.64 -14.10
N ALA A 226 20.44 4.92 -15.18
CA ALA A 226 19.60 4.86 -16.37
C ALA A 226 18.29 4.11 -16.07
N LEU A 227 18.37 2.95 -15.41
CA LEU A 227 17.21 2.17 -15.00
C LEU A 227 16.34 2.95 -14.01
N ASP A 228 16.94 3.65 -13.04
CA ASP A 228 16.23 4.45 -12.05
C ASP A 228 15.36 5.57 -12.66
N ARG A 229 15.81 6.15 -13.79
CA ARG A 229 15.04 7.17 -14.53
C ARG A 229 13.76 6.60 -15.13
N VAL A 230 13.82 5.37 -15.64
CA VAL A 230 12.68 4.68 -16.25
C VAL A 230 11.75 4.11 -15.20
N MET A 231 12.32 3.51 -14.16
CA MET A 231 11.52 2.84 -13.12
C MET A 231 10.65 3.81 -12.33
N LYS A 232 11.10 5.05 -12.11
CA LYS A 232 10.32 6.03 -11.36
C LYS A 232 8.96 6.35 -12.00
N PRO A 233 8.87 6.82 -13.26
CA PRO A 233 7.58 7.05 -13.91
C PRO A 233 6.78 5.75 -14.07
N LEU A 234 7.43 4.62 -14.32
CA LEU A 234 6.79 3.33 -14.44
C LEU A 234 5.98 2.98 -13.17
N PHE A 235 6.56 3.12 -11.98
CA PHE A 235 5.87 2.83 -10.72
C PHE A 235 4.65 3.73 -10.49
N TYR A 236 4.69 4.99 -10.92
CA TYR A 236 3.54 5.89 -10.83
C TYR A 236 2.45 5.55 -11.83
N ALA A 237 2.82 5.25 -13.08
CA ALA A 237 1.85 4.98 -14.14
C ALA A 237 1.23 3.58 -14.02
N TYR A 238 1.99 2.60 -13.55
CA TYR A 238 1.56 1.21 -13.51
C TYR A 238 0.29 1.00 -12.70
N TYR A 239 0.19 1.62 -11.50
CA TYR A 239 -0.93 1.38 -10.62
C TYR A 239 -2.29 1.74 -11.25
N PRO A 240 -2.55 2.95 -11.75
CA PRO A 240 -3.82 3.23 -12.41
C PRO A 240 -3.98 2.47 -13.74
N LEU A 241 -2.90 2.26 -14.49
CA LEU A 241 -2.97 1.64 -15.81
C LEU A 241 -3.39 0.17 -15.75
N HIS A 242 -2.79 -0.63 -14.84
CA HIS A 242 -3.16 -2.05 -14.74
C HIS A 242 -4.59 -2.24 -14.25
N LEU A 243 -5.07 -1.40 -13.31
CA LEU A 243 -6.47 -1.43 -12.86
C LEU A 243 -7.42 -1.06 -14.01
N PHE A 244 -7.07 -0.07 -14.80
CA PHE A 244 -7.86 0.32 -15.96
C PHE A 244 -7.93 -0.82 -16.99
N ILE A 245 -6.79 -1.44 -17.33
CA ILE A 245 -6.73 -2.58 -18.25
C ILE A 245 -7.57 -3.76 -17.73
N LEU A 246 -7.43 -4.12 -16.45
CA LEU A 246 -8.21 -5.20 -15.86
C LEU A 246 -9.71 -4.85 -15.79
N GLY A 247 -10.07 -3.58 -15.56
CA GLY A 247 -11.45 -3.12 -15.63
C GLY A 247 -12.02 -3.26 -17.05
N LEU A 248 -11.25 -2.90 -18.08
CA LEU A 248 -11.66 -3.15 -19.47
C LEU A 248 -11.88 -4.63 -19.75
N LEU A 249 -10.95 -5.50 -19.34
CA LEU A 249 -11.10 -6.94 -19.52
C LEU A 249 -12.36 -7.48 -18.83
N ARG A 250 -12.67 -7.00 -17.63
CA ARG A 250 -13.90 -7.37 -16.91
C ARG A 250 -15.18 -6.88 -17.58
N ALA A 251 -15.14 -5.80 -18.35
CA ALA A 251 -16.29 -5.31 -19.10
C ALA A 251 -16.66 -6.21 -20.29
N PHE A 252 -15.72 -7.06 -20.74
CA PHE A 252 -15.90 -7.99 -21.87
C PHE A 252 -16.08 -9.45 -21.42
N LEU A 253 -15.91 -9.76 -20.13
CA LEU A 253 -16.17 -11.08 -19.53
C LEU A 253 -17.60 -11.17 -18.96
#